data_ae2dc6752496c6eec125f0cedca7900b
#
_entry.id   ae2dc6752496c6eec125f0cedca7900b
#
_cell.length_a   1.000
_cell.length_b   1.000
_cell.length_c   1.000
_cell.angle_alpha   90.00
_cell.angle_beta   90.00
_cell.angle_gamma   90.00
#
_symmetry.space_group_name_H-M   'P 1'
#
loop_
_entity.id
_entity.type
_entity.pdbx_description
1 polymer ?
#
loop_
_entity_poly.entity_id
_entity_poly.type
_entity_poly.pdbx_seq_one_letter_code
_entity_poly.pdbx_strand_id
1 'polypeptide(L)'
;EQAIRWRGERGFEILAASPGITPSHAKMLEMFSDVMRPLFLEQGDCILTLGKRDNGYVLSQCSLRYDGGGRGAVFTHGVFFSGREYQRDPKANLFCLLSHLPKWESRYDPDLQKLPVLETGAGRRETDDLGEWAEGVGFVSPQGRARFLLLAAKALGGSGALTIETKEESCQKRIKKIISYAGYLADSLPKKLLEGLTFSSGADYRQKLSLTCHREGIGAPAPLYRFLEEANAWEEEEDPLLYPVFLTLASLEGEEKQEVLDRMDAWLLQLGTASIRPELLVCSFYLTDAKALPALEAG
;
A
#
# COMPACT_ATOMS: atom_id res chain seq x y z
N GLU A 1 -3.56 -9.94 -14.60
CA GLU A 1 -4.56 -11.02 -14.50
C GLU A 1 -5.54 -10.75 -13.35
N GLN A 2 -6.77 -11.30 -13.41
CA GLN A 2 -7.76 -11.09 -12.35
C GLN A 2 -8.55 -12.38 -12.05
N ALA A 3 -9.05 -12.50 -10.81
CA ALA A 3 -9.90 -13.60 -10.40
C ALA A 3 -10.93 -13.18 -9.34
N ILE A 4 -12.08 -13.85 -9.35
CA ILE A 4 -13.15 -13.72 -8.37
C ILE A 4 -13.22 -14.99 -7.55
N ARG A 5 -13.18 -14.87 -6.22
CA ARG A 5 -13.35 -15.94 -5.26
C ARG A 5 -14.63 -15.72 -4.47
N TRP A 6 -15.51 -16.72 -4.46
CA TRP A 6 -16.77 -16.69 -3.75
C TRP A 6 -17.22 -18.09 -3.36
N ARG A 7 -18.34 -18.19 -2.70
CA ARG A 7 -18.94 -19.46 -2.32
C ARG A 7 -19.62 -20.11 -3.53
N GLY A 8 -19.06 -21.19 -4.00
CA GLY A 8 -19.62 -22.06 -5.04
C GLY A 8 -20.21 -23.35 -4.44
N GLU A 9 -20.42 -24.35 -5.29
CA GLU A 9 -21.02 -25.63 -4.91
C GLU A 9 -20.15 -26.41 -3.91
N ARG A 10 -18.82 -26.31 -4.04
CA ARG A 10 -17.83 -27.06 -3.24
C ARG A 10 -17.27 -26.25 -2.06
N GLY A 11 -17.82 -25.08 -1.80
CA GLY A 11 -17.33 -24.16 -0.78
C GLY A 11 -16.74 -22.88 -1.37
N PHE A 12 -15.64 -22.38 -0.81
CA PHE A 12 -14.96 -21.20 -1.38
C PHE A 12 -14.06 -21.60 -2.53
N GLU A 13 -14.37 -21.15 -3.74
CA GLU A 13 -13.65 -21.47 -4.96
C GLU A 13 -13.50 -20.24 -5.88
N ILE A 14 -12.61 -20.34 -6.87
CA ILE A 14 -12.52 -19.36 -7.95
C ILE A 14 -13.69 -19.59 -8.92
N LEU A 15 -14.59 -18.63 -8.99
CA LEU A 15 -15.78 -18.70 -9.83
C LEU A 15 -15.56 -18.14 -11.23
N ALA A 16 -14.71 -17.10 -11.33
CA ALA A 16 -14.36 -16.47 -12.58
C ALA A 16 -12.89 -16.06 -12.57
N ALA A 17 -12.21 -16.21 -13.70
CA ALA A 17 -10.80 -15.88 -13.81
C ALA A 17 -10.40 -15.48 -15.23
N SER A 18 -9.37 -14.66 -15.38
CA SER A 18 -8.69 -14.46 -16.65
C SER A 18 -7.78 -15.66 -17.01
N PRO A 19 -7.46 -15.85 -18.30
CA PRO A 19 -6.80 -17.07 -18.79
C PRO A 19 -5.45 -17.41 -18.14
N GLY A 20 -4.71 -16.40 -17.66
CA GLY A 20 -3.38 -16.57 -17.06
C GLY A 20 -3.41 -16.88 -15.55
N ILE A 21 -4.57 -17.07 -14.94
CA ILE A 21 -4.66 -17.42 -13.52
C ILE A 21 -4.14 -18.84 -13.28
N THR A 22 -3.19 -18.94 -12.35
CA THR A 22 -2.55 -20.20 -11.94
C THR A 22 -3.02 -20.64 -10.56
N PRO A 23 -2.77 -21.89 -10.14
CA PRO A 23 -3.00 -22.33 -8.76
C PRO A 23 -2.29 -21.50 -7.70
N SER A 24 -1.11 -20.93 -8.03
CA SER A 24 -0.38 -20.01 -7.13
C SER A 24 -1.16 -18.71 -6.92
N HIS A 25 -1.74 -18.14 -7.97
CA HIS A 25 -2.61 -16.96 -7.87
C HIS A 25 -3.85 -17.25 -7.03
N ALA A 26 -4.50 -18.41 -7.24
CA ALA A 26 -5.65 -18.80 -6.43
C ALA A 26 -5.31 -18.91 -4.94
N LYS A 27 -4.17 -19.53 -4.61
CA LYS A 27 -3.70 -19.64 -3.23
C LYS A 27 -3.33 -18.29 -2.61
N MET A 28 -2.75 -17.38 -3.42
CA MET A 28 -2.47 -16.02 -2.99
C MET A 28 -3.79 -15.28 -2.69
N LEU A 29 -4.78 -15.36 -3.57
CA LEU A 29 -6.08 -14.74 -3.36
C LEU A 29 -6.76 -15.29 -2.10
N GLU A 30 -6.68 -16.59 -1.88
CA GLU A 30 -7.21 -17.23 -0.67
C GLU A 30 -6.60 -16.64 0.60
N MET A 31 -5.28 -16.50 0.64
CA MET A 31 -4.56 -15.94 1.78
C MET A 31 -4.98 -14.50 2.10
N PHE A 32 -5.19 -13.67 1.06
CA PHE A 32 -5.62 -12.28 1.22
C PHE A 32 -7.14 -12.11 1.27
N SER A 33 -7.91 -13.19 1.10
CA SER A 33 -9.37 -13.22 1.27
C SER A 33 -9.81 -13.70 2.65
N ASP A 34 -8.92 -14.34 3.39
CA ASP A 34 -9.22 -14.87 4.72
C ASP A 34 -9.17 -13.75 5.76
N VAL A 35 -9.98 -12.73 5.52
CA VAL A 35 -10.12 -11.57 6.40
C VAL A 35 -11.05 -11.92 7.54
N MET A 36 -10.72 -11.46 8.75
CA MET A 36 -11.55 -11.73 9.92
C MET A 36 -12.94 -11.09 9.77
N ARG A 37 -13.98 -11.89 9.89
CA ARG A 37 -15.39 -11.41 9.85
C ARG A 37 -15.70 -10.23 10.78
N PRO A 38 -15.14 -10.15 12.01
CA PRO A 38 -15.39 -9.01 12.89
C PRO A 38 -15.00 -7.65 12.34
N LEU A 39 -14.17 -7.61 11.28
CA LEU A 39 -13.78 -6.35 10.63
C LEU A 39 -14.88 -5.79 9.71
N PHE A 40 -15.85 -6.61 9.35
CA PHE A 40 -17.02 -6.21 8.58
C PHE A 40 -18.17 -5.99 9.56
N LEU A 41 -18.61 -4.77 9.70
CA LEU A 41 -19.68 -4.39 10.59
C LEU A 41 -21.05 -4.58 9.93
N GLU A 42 -21.11 -4.33 8.60
CA GLU A 42 -22.37 -4.30 7.86
C GLU A 42 -22.24 -4.96 6.48
N GLN A 43 -23.37 -5.30 5.90
CA GLN A 43 -23.46 -5.74 4.52
C GLN A 43 -23.00 -4.60 3.58
N GLY A 44 -22.08 -4.91 2.69
CA GLY A 44 -21.50 -3.93 1.76
C GLY A 44 -20.17 -3.32 2.24
N ASP A 45 -19.79 -3.57 3.47
CA ASP A 45 -18.45 -3.23 3.94
C ASP A 45 -17.39 -3.93 3.09
N CYS A 46 -16.34 -3.19 2.76
CA CYS A 46 -15.24 -3.72 1.96
C CYS A 46 -13.88 -3.37 2.56
N ILE A 47 -12.92 -4.23 2.29
CA ILE A 47 -11.51 -4.06 2.66
C ILE A 47 -10.68 -4.18 1.40
N LEU A 48 -9.80 -3.21 1.20
CA LEU A 48 -8.83 -3.20 0.12
C LEU A 48 -7.47 -3.62 0.67
N THR A 49 -6.82 -4.57 0.01
CA THR A 49 -5.50 -5.06 0.41
C THR A 49 -4.57 -5.18 -0.79
N LEU A 50 -3.40 -4.57 -0.74
CA LEU A 50 -2.27 -4.88 -1.61
C LEU A 50 -1.34 -5.84 -0.86
N GLY A 51 -1.32 -7.09 -1.30
CA GLY A 51 -0.48 -8.13 -0.72
C GLY A 51 0.65 -8.54 -1.65
N LYS A 52 1.75 -9.05 -1.06
CA LYS A 52 2.91 -9.60 -1.76
C LYS A 52 3.16 -11.02 -1.30
N ARG A 53 3.42 -11.92 -2.25
CA ARG A 53 3.86 -13.27 -1.93
C ARG A 53 4.78 -13.78 -3.03
N ASP A 54 5.90 -14.40 -2.63
CA ASP A 54 6.93 -14.88 -3.56
C ASP A 54 7.34 -13.75 -4.52
N ASN A 55 7.13 -13.95 -5.81
CA ASN A 55 7.45 -12.97 -6.85
C ASN A 55 6.17 -12.32 -7.45
N GLY A 56 5.09 -12.21 -6.68
CA GLY A 56 3.82 -11.64 -7.18
C GLY A 56 3.18 -10.68 -6.20
N TYR A 57 2.33 -9.82 -6.74
CA TYR A 57 1.47 -8.91 -5.99
C TYR A 57 0.00 -9.17 -6.34
N VAL A 58 -0.86 -9.01 -5.37
CA VAL A 58 -2.30 -9.02 -5.55
C VAL A 58 -2.91 -7.81 -4.89
N LEU A 59 -3.68 -7.06 -5.65
CA LEU A 59 -4.61 -6.08 -5.09
C LEU A 59 -5.97 -6.76 -4.99
N SER A 60 -6.47 -6.97 -3.79
CA SER A 60 -7.73 -7.63 -3.53
C SER A 60 -8.71 -6.70 -2.84
N GLN A 61 -9.95 -6.76 -3.27
CA GLN A 61 -11.09 -6.15 -2.59
C GLN A 61 -11.97 -7.25 -2.03
N CYS A 62 -12.12 -7.28 -0.72
CA CYS A 62 -12.99 -8.20 0.01
C CYS A 62 -14.23 -7.47 0.47
N SER A 63 -15.40 -8.08 0.30
CA SER A 63 -16.67 -7.54 0.82
C SER A 63 -17.50 -8.62 1.48
N LEU A 64 -18.23 -8.26 2.55
CA LEU A 64 -19.18 -9.16 3.16
C LEU A 64 -20.46 -9.19 2.32
N ARG A 65 -20.85 -10.36 1.86
CA ARG A 65 -22.10 -10.58 1.14
C ARG A 65 -22.86 -11.75 1.78
N TYR A 66 -24.17 -11.74 1.61
CA TYR A 66 -25.02 -12.83 2.07
C TYR A 66 -25.46 -13.68 0.89
N ASP A 67 -25.40 -15.02 1.04
CA ASP A 67 -25.93 -15.94 0.08
C ASP A 67 -27.47 -15.99 0.12
N GLY A 68 -28.10 -16.68 -0.84
CA GLY A 68 -29.56 -16.83 -0.88
C GLY A 68 -30.16 -17.50 0.37
N GLY A 69 -29.35 -18.11 1.24
CA GLY A 69 -29.74 -18.69 2.53
C GLY A 69 -29.48 -17.78 3.72
N GLY A 70 -29.12 -16.52 3.49
CA GLY A 70 -28.84 -15.53 4.57
C GLY A 70 -27.52 -15.73 5.30
N ARG A 71 -26.60 -16.58 4.80
CA ARG A 71 -25.29 -16.82 5.42
C ARG A 71 -24.26 -15.86 4.86
N GLY A 72 -23.67 -15.05 5.75
CA GLY A 72 -22.61 -14.11 5.38
C GLY A 72 -21.32 -14.85 4.97
N ALA A 73 -20.75 -14.41 3.85
CA ALA A 73 -19.48 -14.90 3.34
C ALA A 73 -18.67 -13.77 2.68
N VAL A 74 -17.35 -13.92 2.62
CA VAL A 74 -16.46 -12.94 2.03
C VAL A 74 -16.39 -13.17 0.52
N PHE A 75 -16.82 -12.18 -0.24
CA PHE A 75 -16.62 -12.11 -1.69
C PHE A 75 -15.31 -11.38 -1.96
N THR A 76 -14.46 -11.94 -2.80
CA THR A 76 -13.17 -11.34 -3.10
C THR A 76 -12.94 -11.23 -4.60
N HIS A 77 -12.54 -10.05 -5.04
CA HIS A 77 -12.03 -9.81 -6.37
C HIS A 77 -10.54 -9.43 -6.26
N GLY A 78 -9.67 -10.13 -6.98
CA GLY A 78 -8.24 -9.90 -6.97
C GLY A 78 -7.69 -9.61 -8.36
N VAL A 79 -6.74 -8.67 -8.42
CA VAL A 79 -5.93 -8.37 -9.60
C VAL A 79 -4.47 -8.69 -9.30
N PHE A 80 -3.84 -9.45 -10.17
CA PHE A 80 -2.50 -10.01 -9.98
C PHE A 80 -1.51 -9.35 -10.92
N PHE A 81 -0.33 -9.09 -10.38
CA PHE A 81 0.84 -8.58 -11.10
C PHE A 81 2.04 -9.46 -10.82
N SER A 82 2.89 -9.63 -11.82
CA SER A 82 4.18 -10.23 -11.57
C SER A 82 5.05 -9.26 -10.76
N GLY A 83 5.87 -9.80 -9.86
CA GLY A 83 6.82 -8.98 -9.10
C GLY A 83 7.78 -8.23 -9.99
N ARG A 84 8.20 -8.85 -11.11
CA ARG A 84 9.07 -8.21 -12.09
C ARG A 84 8.45 -6.99 -12.76
N GLU A 85 7.16 -7.05 -13.09
CA GLU A 85 6.44 -5.90 -13.65
C GLU A 85 6.28 -4.80 -12.62
N TYR A 86 5.88 -5.16 -11.40
CA TYR A 86 5.72 -4.18 -10.33
C TYR A 86 7.03 -3.48 -9.97
N GLN A 87 8.12 -4.23 -9.83
CA GLN A 87 9.44 -3.70 -9.46
C GLN A 87 10.07 -2.82 -10.53
N ARG A 88 9.67 -2.99 -11.79
CA ARG A 88 10.16 -2.14 -12.89
C ARG A 88 9.76 -0.68 -12.70
N ASP A 89 8.54 -0.42 -12.29
CA ASP A 89 8.05 0.91 -11.94
C ASP A 89 6.92 0.80 -10.88
N PRO A 90 7.28 0.72 -9.58
CA PRO A 90 6.31 0.59 -8.51
C PRO A 90 5.30 1.73 -8.45
N LYS A 91 5.74 2.97 -8.74
CA LYS A 91 4.85 4.16 -8.74
C LYS A 91 3.79 4.05 -9.82
N ALA A 92 4.18 3.86 -11.07
CA ALA A 92 3.25 3.74 -12.19
C ALA A 92 2.33 2.52 -12.05
N ASN A 93 2.87 1.40 -11.56
CA ASN A 93 2.06 0.19 -11.36
C ASN A 93 1.06 0.33 -10.22
N LEU A 94 1.45 0.95 -9.11
CA LEU A 94 0.52 1.26 -8.02
C LEU A 94 -0.61 2.17 -8.51
N PHE A 95 -0.27 3.23 -9.25
CA PHE A 95 -1.25 4.13 -9.84
C PHE A 95 -2.22 3.39 -10.76
N CYS A 96 -1.69 2.60 -11.70
CA CYS A 96 -2.49 1.78 -12.61
C CYS A 96 -3.45 0.84 -11.85
N LEU A 97 -2.96 0.19 -10.79
CA LEU A 97 -3.76 -0.68 -9.93
C LEU A 97 -4.93 0.06 -9.31
N LEU A 98 -4.63 1.20 -8.68
CA LEU A 98 -5.63 1.98 -7.95
C LEU A 98 -6.65 2.64 -8.89
N SER A 99 -6.26 2.99 -10.12
CA SER A 99 -7.17 3.56 -11.13
C SER A 99 -8.23 2.57 -11.62
N HIS A 100 -8.03 1.28 -11.43
CA HIS A 100 -9.01 0.24 -11.77
C HIS A 100 -10.03 -0.05 -10.67
N LEU A 101 -9.83 0.46 -9.44
CA LEU A 101 -10.73 0.20 -8.30
C LEU A 101 -12.21 0.47 -8.57
N PRO A 102 -12.61 1.57 -9.21
CA PRO A 102 -14.02 1.86 -9.48
C PRO A 102 -14.70 0.82 -10.38
N LYS A 103 -13.92 0.10 -11.19
CA LYS A 103 -14.43 -0.94 -12.10
C LYS A 103 -14.69 -2.27 -11.39
N TRP A 104 -14.19 -2.44 -10.17
CA TRP A 104 -14.33 -3.67 -9.39
C TRP A 104 -15.64 -3.75 -8.60
N GLU A 105 -16.32 -2.64 -8.39
CA GLU A 105 -17.68 -2.64 -7.85
C GLU A 105 -18.70 -3.26 -8.81
N SER A 106 -18.27 -3.55 -10.03
CA SER A 106 -19.13 -4.16 -11.02
C SER A 106 -19.62 -5.51 -10.51
N ARG A 107 -20.91 -5.65 -10.56
CA ARG A 107 -21.69 -6.81 -10.18
C ARG A 107 -21.06 -8.07 -10.78
N TYR A 108 -20.68 -9.01 -9.92
CA TYR A 108 -20.39 -10.36 -10.37
C TYR A 108 -21.61 -10.88 -11.11
N ASP A 109 -21.44 -11.14 -12.40
CA ASP A 109 -22.41 -11.86 -13.21
C ASP A 109 -22.07 -13.35 -13.08
N PRO A 110 -22.93 -14.17 -12.48
CA PRO A 110 -22.68 -15.60 -12.32
C PRO A 110 -22.48 -16.33 -13.65
N ASP A 111 -22.93 -15.77 -14.76
CA ASP A 111 -22.72 -16.33 -16.11
C ASP A 111 -21.33 -16.01 -16.68
N LEU A 112 -20.59 -15.06 -16.07
CA LEU A 112 -19.25 -14.69 -16.46
C LEU A 112 -18.21 -15.61 -15.81
N GLN A 113 -17.92 -16.76 -16.45
CA GLN A 113 -16.83 -17.64 -16.00
C GLN A 113 -15.44 -17.16 -16.40
N LYS A 114 -15.35 -16.27 -17.39
CA LYS A 114 -14.09 -15.73 -17.91
C LYS A 114 -14.03 -14.23 -17.71
N LEU A 115 -12.96 -13.78 -17.07
CA LEU A 115 -12.66 -12.37 -16.90
C LEU A 115 -11.63 -11.92 -17.95
N PRO A 116 -11.74 -10.68 -18.47
CA PRO A 116 -10.72 -10.14 -19.36
C PRO A 116 -9.40 -9.96 -18.61
N VAL A 117 -8.29 -9.98 -19.35
CA VAL A 117 -7.01 -9.47 -18.86
C VAL A 117 -7.11 -7.96 -18.80
N LEU A 118 -6.70 -7.36 -17.69
CA LEU A 118 -6.66 -5.91 -17.57
C LEU A 118 -5.42 -5.37 -18.31
N GLU A 119 -5.64 -4.43 -19.22
CA GLU A 119 -4.55 -3.75 -19.90
C GLU A 119 -3.89 -2.75 -18.96
N THR A 120 -2.65 -3.02 -18.59
CA THR A 120 -1.86 -2.19 -17.65
C THR A 120 -1.12 -1.03 -18.35
N GLY A 121 -1.22 -0.92 -19.68
CA GLY A 121 -0.41 0.01 -20.46
C GLY A 121 -1.11 1.28 -20.96
N ALA A 122 -2.43 1.37 -20.88
CA ALA A 122 -3.21 2.40 -21.58
C ALA A 122 -3.39 3.73 -20.83
N GLY A 123 -2.78 3.91 -19.68
CA GLY A 123 -2.98 5.11 -18.87
C GLY A 123 -1.69 5.60 -18.24
N ARG A 124 -0.70 6.04 -19.03
CA ARG A 124 0.19 7.10 -18.56
C ARG A 124 -0.65 8.35 -18.38
N ARG A 125 -1.39 8.43 -17.30
CA ARG A 125 -1.73 9.73 -16.76
C ARG A 125 -0.44 10.28 -16.17
N GLU A 126 -0.19 11.55 -16.46
CA GLU A 126 0.97 12.27 -15.97
C GLU A 126 1.06 12.20 -14.45
N THR A 127 2.24 12.32 -13.92
CA THR A 127 2.59 12.23 -12.48
C THR A 127 1.76 13.15 -11.56
N ASP A 128 1.01 14.07 -12.11
CA ASP A 128 0.12 15.00 -11.40
C ASP A 128 -0.99 14.30 -10.60
N ASP A 129 -1.46 13.13 -11.06
CA ASP A 129 -2.55 12.41 -10.39
C ASP A 129 -2.14 11.77 -9.04
N LEU A 130 -0.86 11.51 -8.80
CA LEU A 130 -0.38 11.02 -7.49
C LEU A 130 -0.42 12.15 -6.44
N GLY A 131 -0.21 13.41 -6.86
CA GLY A 131 -0.35 14.59 -6.02
C GLY A 131 -1.77 14.75 -5.49
N GLU A 132 -2.79 14.57 -6.35
CA GLU A 132 -4.20 14.63 -5.95
C GLU A 132 -4.54 13.57 -4.89
N TRP A 133 -3.94 12.40 -4.96
CA TRP A 133 -4.16 11.38 -3.93
C TRP A 133 -3.46 11.72 -2.62
N ALA A 134 -2.30 12.35 -2.69
CA ALA A 134 -1.57 12.82 -1.51
C ALA A 134 -2.30 13.96 -0.77
N GLU A 135 -3.10 14.77 -1.45
CA GLU A 135 -3.89 15.84 -0.83
C GLU A 135 -4.94 15.31 0.18
N GLY A 136 -5.39 14.06 0.01
CA GLY A 136 -6.32 13.41 0.95
C GLY A 136 -5.69 13.03 2.30
N VAL A 137 -4.40 13.27 2.49
CA VAL A 137 -3.68 12.95 3.72
C VAL A 137 -3.73 14.15 4.67
N GLY A 138 -4.41 14.02 5.79
CA GLY A 138 -4.63 15.09 6.77
C GLY A 138 -3.42 15.47 7.62
N PHE A 139 -2.22 15.61 7.02
CA PHE A 139 -1.07 16.10 7.76
C PHE A 139 -1.17 17.59 8.03
N VAL A 140 -1.16 17.96 9.30
CA VAL A 140 -1.30 19.34 9.74
C VAL A 140 0.04 20.12 9.64
N SER A 141 1.18 19.42 9.52
CA SER A 141 2.50 20.06 9.52
C SER A 141 3.55 19.28 8.72
N PRO A 142 4.63 19.96 8.24
CA PRO A 142 5.79 19.29 7.64
C PRO A 142 6.43 18.26 8.58
N GLN A 143 6.44 18.54 9.87
CA GLN A 143 6.97 17.63 10.89
C GLN A 143 6.15 16.34 10.96
N GLY A 144 4.81 16.43 10.92
CA GLY A 144 3.94 15.27 10.86
C GLY A 144 4.19 14.42 9.60
N ARG A 145 4.37 15.07 8.45
CA ARG A 145 4.75 14.41 7.18
C ARG A 145 6.09 13.68 7.30
N ALA A 146 7.11 14.36 7.82
CA ALA A 146 8.45 13.78 7.99
C ALA A 146 8.44 12.53 8.87
N ARG A 147 7.73 12.57 9.97
CA ARG A 147 7.62 11.45 10.90
C ARG A 147 6.85 10.28 10.30
N PHE A 148 5.76 10.55 9.60
CA PHE A 148 5.05 9.51 8.87
C PHE A 148 5.96 8.84 7.84
N LEU A 149 6.72 9.60 7.05
CA LEU A 149 7.67 9.07 6.09
C LEU A 149 8.76 8.22 6.75
N LEU A 150 9.29 8.66 7.89
CA LEU A 150 10.28 7.90 8.65
C LEU A 150 9.73 6.56 9.13
N LEU A 151 8.54 6.54 9.75
CA LEU A 151 7.90 5.31 10.21
C LEU A 151 7.55 4.37 9.05
N ALA A 152 7.07 4.93 7.95
CA ALA A 152 6.79 4.15 6.74
C ALA A 152 8.07 3.56 6.14
N ALA A 153 9.16 4.31 6.08
CA ALA A 153 10.45 3.81 5.59
C ALA A 153 10.99 2.67 6.46
N LYS A 154 10.88 2.77 7.79
CA LYS A 154 11.21 1.68 8.72
C LYS A 154 10.36 0.43 8.45
N ALA A 155 9.05 0.60 8.27
CA ALA A 155 8.14 -0.50 7.97
C ALA A 155 8.43 -1.16 6.61
N LEU A 156 8.62 -0.36 5.56
CA LEU A 156 8.95 -0.82 4.21
C LEU A 156 10.32 -1.50 4.14
N GLY A 157 11.27 -1.04 4.94
CA GLY A 157 12.60 -1.65 5.08
C GLY A 157 12.60 -3.00 5.80
N GLY A 158 11.45 -3.52 6.20
CA GLY A 158 11.30 -4.85 6.80
C GLY A 158 11.45 -4.90 8.31
N SER A 159 11.57 -3.74 8.99
CA SER A 159 11.68 -3.68 10.44
C SER A 159 10.35 -3.72 11.18
N GLY A 160 9.22 -3.84 10.46
CA GLY A 160 7.91 -3.94 11.11
C GLY A 160 6.72 -3.59 10.24
N ALA A 161 5.66 -3.12 10.88
CA ALA A 161 4.44 -2.64 10.25
C ALA A 161 4.06 -1.27 10.81
N LEU A 162 3.63 -0.37 9.96
CA LEU A 162 3.04 0.90 10.35
C LEU A 162 1.52 0.78 10.35
N THR A 163 0.92 1.11 11.46
CA THR A 163 -0.52 1.17 11.60
C THR A 163 -0.99 2.61 11.70
N ILE A 164 -1.91 2.99 10.83
CA ILE A 164 -2.63 4.26 10.87
C ILE A 164 -3.94 3.99 11.60
N GLU A 165 -4.12 4.62 12.75
CA GLU A 165 -5.38 4.58 13.48
C GLU A 165 -6.20 5.83 13.20
N THR A 166 -7.46 5.62 12.86
CA THR A 166 -8.40 6.68 12.53
C THR A 166 -9.74 6.46 13.23
N LYS A 167 -10.43 7.53 13.57
CA LYS A 167 -11.82 7.46 14.07
C LYS A 167 -12.85 7.19 12.97
N GLU A 168 -12.39 7.12 11.73
CA GLU A 168 -13.28 6.89 10.60
C GLU A 168 -13.94 5.52 10.66
N GLU A 169 -15.24 5.50 10.80
CA GLU A 169 -16.04 4.28 10.91
C GLU A 169 -16.30 3.62 9.55
N SER A 170 -16.46 4.43 8.51
CA SER A 170 -16.79 3.96 7.16
C SER A 170 -15.63 3.22 6.51
N CYS A 171 -15.88 1.98 6.09
CA CYS A 171 -14.91 1.20 5.30
C CYS A 171 -14.49 1.91 4.02
N GLN A 172 -15.43 2.55 3.33
CA GLN A 172 -15.16 3.28 2.08
C GLN A 172 -14.20 4.45 2.32
N LYS A 173 -14.37 5.19 3.40
CA LYS A 173 -13.46 6.28 3.74
C LYS A 173 -12.09 5.77 4.17
N ARG A 174 -12.01 4.64 4.90
CA ARG A 174 -10.71 4.01 5.21
C ARG A 174 -9.98 3.53 3.96
N ILE A 175 -10.70 3.01 2.95
CA ILE A 175 -10.11 2.69 1.65
C ILE A 175 -9.54 3.95 0.99
N LYS A 176 -10.28 5.04 0.95
CA LYS A 176 -9.77 6.31 0.40
C LYS A 176 -8.52 6.77 1.15
N LYS A 177 -8.53 6.71 2.47
CA LYS A 177 -7.38 7.08 3.29
C LYS A 177 -6.15 6.23 2.98
N ILE A 178 -6.26 4.90 2.97
CA ILE A 178 -5.09 4.05 2.68
C ILE A 178 -4.54 4.28 1.28
N ILE A 179 -5.40 4.58 0.30
CA ILE A 179 -5.00 4.97 -1.05
C ILE A 179 -4.23 6.30 -1.02
N SER A 180 -4.73 7.30 -0.31
CA SER A 180 -4.06 8.60 -0.16
C SER A 180 -2.69 8.45 0.50
N TYR A 181 -2.60 7.66 1.57
CA TYR A 181 -1.32 7.37 2.22
C TYR A 181 -0.35 6.63 1.31
N ALA A 182 -0.82 5.61 0.57
CA ALA A 182 0.00 4.89 -0.40
C ALA A 182 0.47 5.81 -1.54
N GLY A 183 -0.40 6.68 -2.04
CA GLY A 183 -0.07 7.71 -3.03
C GLY A 183 0.98 8.69 -2.51
N TYR A 184 0.82 9.18 -1.28
CA TYR A 184 1.79 10.06 -0.64
C TYR A 184 3.17 9.39 -0.50
N LEU A 185 3.22 8.11 -0.09
CA LEU A 185 4.47 7.36 -0.03
C LEU A 185 5.10 7.21 -1.43
N ALA A 186 4.29 6.92 -2.44
CA ALA A 186 4.76 6.79 -3.82
C ALA A 186 5.34 8.10 -4.36
N ASP A 187 4.77 9.23 -3.97
CA ASP A 187 5.25 10.57 -4.34
C ASP A 187 6.52 10.99 -3.57
N SER A 188 6.70 10.50 -2.35
CA SER A 188 7.69 11.05 -1.41
C SER A 188 8.84 10.10 -1.05
N LEU A 189 8.85 8.86 -1.55
CA LEU A 189 9.89 7.88 -1.28
C LEU A 189 10.51 7.32 -2.58
N PRO A 190 11.79 6.89 -2.53
CA PRO A 190 12.43 6.23 -3.66
C PRO A 190 11.67 4.97 -4.11
N LYS A 191 11.64 4.72 -5.43
CA LYS A 191 10.98 3.57 -6.05
C LYS A 191 11.46 2.24 -5.48
N LYS A 192 12.75 2.14 -5.19
CA LYS A 192 13.36 0.93 -4.63
C LYS A 192 12.77 0.54 -3.28
N LEU A 193 12.42 1.50 -2.45
CA LEU A 193 11.76 1.25 -1.17
C LEU A 193 10.30 0.80 -1.36
N LEU A 194 9.61 1.35 -2.36
CA LEU A 194 8.22 1.02 -2.68
C LEU A 194 8.02 -0.43 -3.15
N GLU A 195 9.07 -1.13 -3.54
CA GLU A 195 9.02 -2.58 -3.79
C GLU A 195 8.58 -3.39 -2.54
N GLY A 196 8.72 -2.81 -1.35
CA GLY A 196 8.25 -3.38 -0.09
C GLY A 196 6.82 -2.99 0.29
N LEU A 197 6.16 -2.11 -0.49
CA LEU A 197 4.85 -1.60 -0.13
C LEU A 197 3.78 -2.67 -0.25
N THR A 198 3.15 -2.94 0.87
CA THR A 198 1.95 -3.75 1.01
C THR A 198 1.02 -3.05 1.99
N PHE A 199 -0.30 -3.08 1.76
CA PHE A 199 -1.20 -2.36 2.64
C PHE A 199 -2.58 -3.01 2.76
N SER A 200 -3.33 -2.62 3.82
CA SER A 200 -4.75 -2.95 3.96
C SER A 200 -5.53 -1.80 4.61
N SER A 201 -6.75 -1.59 4.17
CA SER A 201 -7.72 -0.69 4.80
C SER A 201 -8.46 -1.31 6.00
N GLY A 202 -8.03 -2.51 6.42
CA GLY A 202 -8.53 -3.22 7.59
C GLY A 202 -7.38 -3.83 8.38
N ALA A 203 -7.61 -4.12 9.65
CA ALA A 203 -6.63 -4.80 10.48
C ALA A 203 -6.70 -6.31 10.24
N ASP A 204 -5.69 -6.89 9.60
CA ASP A 204 -5.50 -8.34 9.57
C ASP A 204 -4.09 -8.68 10.03
N TYR A 205 -3.96 -9.11 11.29
CA TYR A 205 -2.70 -9.46 11.92
C TYR A 205 -2.07 -10.75 11.38
N ARG A 206 -2.78 -11.53 10.59
CA ARG A 206 -2.25 -12.76 9.97
C ARG A 206 -1.40 -12.48 8.76
N GLN A 207 -1.53 -11.29 8.19
CA GLN A 207 -0.81 -10.86 7.02
C GLN A 207 0.29 -9.88 7.44
N LYS A 208 1.54 -10.18 7.06
CA LYS A 208 2.66 -9.26 7.27
C LYS A 208 2.59 -8.15 6.22
N LEU A 209 1.86 -7.10 6.53
CA LEU A 209 1.70 -5.91 5.69
C LEU A 209 2.56 -4.78 6.24
N SER A 210 3.14 -3.98 5.35
CA SER A 210 3.97 -2.84 5.75
C SER A 210 3.13 -1.65 6.25
N LEU A 211 1.89 -1.51 5.75
CA LEU A 211 0.99 -0.42 6.10
C LEU A 211 -0.43 -0.93 6.33
N THR A 212 -1.05 -0.53 7.43
CA THR A 212 -2.47 -0.82 7.68
C THR A 212 -3.20 0.43 8.12
N CYS A 213 -4.48 0.55 7.75
CA CYS A 213 -5.35 1.62 8.22
C CYS A 213 -6.60 0.99 8.84
N HIS A 214 -6.82 1.23 10.13
CA HIS A 214 -7.99 0.69 10.81
C HIS A 214 -8.59 1.68 11.81
N ARG A 215 -9.79 1.36 12.29
CA ARG A 215 -10.48 2.16 13.30
C ARG A 215 -9.73 2.07 14.63
N GLU A 216 -9.61 3.20 15.31
CA GLU A 216 -9.09 3.29 16.68
C GLU A 216 -9.83 2.34 17.63
N GLY A 217 -9.09 1.63 18.48
CA GLY A 217 -9.66 0.70 19.47
C GLY A 217 -10.04 -0.69 18.95
N ILE A 218 -9.93 -0.97 17.66
CA ILE A 218 -10.02 -2.35 17.17
C ILE A 218 -8.69 -3.02 17.49
N GLY A 219 -8.73 -4.02 18.37
CA GLY A 219 -7.54 -4.73 18.85
C GLY A 219 -6.78 -5.42 17.73
N ALA A 220 -5.85 -4.70 17.10
CA ALA A 220 -4.79 -5.27 16.31
C ALA A 220 -3.67 -5.75 17.24
N PRO A 221 -2.91 -6.80 16.90
CA PRO A 221 -1.67 -7.10 17.59
C PRO A 221 -0.79 -5.85 17.53
N ALA A 222 -0.08 -5.56 18.62
CA ALA A 222 0.72 -4.35 18.75
C ALA A 222 1.55 -4.10 17.49
N PRO A 223 1.26 -3.04 16.71
CA PRO A 223 2.08 -2.66 15.58
C PRO A 223 3.44 -2.22 16.13
N LEU A 224 4.51 -2.43 15.37
CA LEU A 224 5.81 -1.88 15.73
C LEU A 224 5.80 -0.35 15.69
N TYR A 225 5.04 0.22 14.75
CA TYR A 225 4.89 1.66 14.58
C TYR A 225 3.42 2.03 14.51
N ARG A 226 3.04 3.07 15.23
CA ARG A 226 1.65 3.53 15.34
C ARG A 226 1.57 5.01 15.05
N PHE A 227 0.67 5.38 14.15
CA PHE A 227 0.34 6.75 13.83
C PHE A 227 -1.14 7.01 14.13
N LEU A 228 -1.38 7.93 15.07
CA LEU A 228 -2.73 8.40 15.41
C LEU A 228 -3.05 9.60 14.54
N GLU A 229 -3.87 9.40 13.50
CA GLU A 229 -4.12 10.41 12.48
C GLU A 229 -4.68 11.71 13.07
N GLU A 230 -5.68 11.64 13.93
CA GLU A 230 -6.35 12.83 14.46
C GLU A 230 -5.53 13.60 15.50
N ALA A 231 -4.73 12.92 16.28
CA ALA A 231 -3.84 13.54 17.24
C ALA A 231 -2.55 14.05 16.60
N ASN A 232 -2.32 13.65 15.31
CA ASN A 232 -1.02 13.84 14.64
C ASN A 232 0.15 13.41 15.54
N ALA A 233 -0.08 12.35 16.34
CA ALA A 233 0.78 11.87 17.39
C ALA A 233 1.38 10.50 17.04
N TRP A 234 2.55 10.26 17.53
CA TRP A 234 3.30 9.00 17.45
C TRP A 234 3.94 8.75 18.81
N GLU A 235 4.22 7.49 19.08
CA GLU A 235 4.71 7.04 20.39
C GLU A 235 6.25 6.89 20.45
N GLU A 236 6.99 7.18 19.37
CA GLU A 236 8.46 7.03 19.34
C GLU A 236 9.21 8.34 19.48
N GLU A 237 10.41 8.26 20.09
CA GLU A 237 11.39 9.35 20.11
C GLU A 237 11.94 9.63 18.70
N GLU A 238 12.28 10.89 18.45
CA GLU A 238 12.89 11.31 17.18
C GLU A 238 14.27 10.69 17.02
N ASP A 239 14.48 9.99 15.92
CA ASP A 239 15.81 9.51 15.57
C ASP A 239 16.64 10.69 15.02
N PRO A 240 17.70 11.10 15.73
CA PRO A 240 18.43 12.32 15.39
C PRO A 240 19.18 12.25 14.06
N LEU A 241 19.45 11.05 13.54
CA LEU A 241 20.15 10.86 12.27
C LEU A 241 19.18 10.75 11.09
N LEU A 242 18.05 10.07 11.30
CA LEU A 242 17.08 9.79 10.24
C LEU A 242 16.12 10.96 10.04
N TYR A 243 15.64 11.56 11.12
CA TYR A 243 14.58 12.56 11.08
C TYR A 243 14.89 13.80 10.20
N PRO A 244 16.09 14.39 10.22
CA PRO A 244 16.41 15.56 9.39
C PRO A 244 16.27 15.28 7.88
N VAL A 245 16.64 14.08 7.43
CA VAL A 245 16.51 13.69 6.01
C VAL A 245 15.04 13.61 5.62
N PHE A 246 14.21 12.98 6.45
CA PHE A 246 12.77 12.88 6.17
C PHE A 246 12.07 14.23 6.27
N LEU A 247 12.53 15.13 7.13
CA LEU A 247 12.04 16.50 7.20
C LEU A 247 12.34 17.26 5.89
N THR A 248 13.54 17.09 5.36
CA THR A 248 13.91 17.66 4.06
C THR A 248 13.05 17.08 2.93
N LEU A 249 12.95 15.74 2.83
CA LEU A 249 12.12 15.08 1.82
C LEU A 249 10.64 15.51 1.89
N ALA A 250 10.11 15.68 3.10
CA ALA A 250 8.74 16.15 3.33
C ALA A 250 8.51 17.63 2.95
N SER A 251 9.59 18.40 2.82
CA SER A 251 9.56 19.83 2.49
C SER A 251 9.84 20.10 1.01
N LEU A 252 10.35 19.12 0.27
CA LEU A 252 10.59 19.23 -1.16
C LEU A 252 9.28 19.09 -1.95
N GLU A 253 9.18 19.83 -3.05
CA GLU A 253 8.02 19.82 -3.94
C GLU A 253 8.43 19.78 -5.42
N GLY A 254 7.52 19.33 -6.28
CA GLY A 254 7.67 19.41 -7.74
C GLY A 254 8.93 18.72 -8.27
N GLU A 255 9.59 19.38 -9.24
CA GLU A 255 10.77 18.86 -9.93
C GLU A 255 11.95 18.61 -8.98
N GLU A 256 12.18 19.50 -8.00
CA GLU A 256 13.28 19.36 -7.05
C GLU A 256 13.18 18.06 -6.23
N LYS A 257 11.98 17.73 -5.76
CA LYS A 257 11.72 16.47 -5.07
C LYS A 257 12.02 15.28 -5.98
N GLN A 258 11.50 15.30 -7.21
CA GLN A 258 11.69 14.21 -8.15
C GLN A 258 13.17 13.99 -8.50
N GLU A 259 13.93 15.05 -8.71
CA GLU A 259 15.38 14.96 -8.95
C GLU A 259 16.13 14.31 -7.78
N VAL A 260 15.79 14.69 -6.54
CA VAL A 260 16.39 14.08 -5.35
C VAL A 260 16.06 12.59 -5.27
N LEU A 261 14.78 12.23 -5.46
CA LEU A 261 14.35 10.84 -5.41
C LEU A 261 14.98 10.00 -6.52
N ASP A 262 15.10 10.51 -7.74
CA ASP A 262 15.73 9.81 -8.87
C ASP A 262 17.23 9.57 -8.63
N ARG A 263 17.94 10.52 -8.01
CA ARG A 263 19.34 10.35 -7.62
C ARG A 263 19.49 9.28 -6.52
N MET A 264 18.60 9.32 -5.51
CA MET A 264 18.58 8.30 -4.46
C MET A 264 18.32 6.91 -5.04
N ASP A 265 17.34 6.77 -5.95
CA ASP A 265 17.03 5.50 -6.61
C ASP A 265 18.22 4.97 -7.42
N ALA A 266 18.87 5.84 -8.19
CA ALA A 266 20.05 5.45 -8.97
C ALA A 266 21.18 4.89 -8.08
N TRP A 267 21.39 5.50 -6.92
CA TRP A 267 22.39 5.03 -5.95
C TRP A 267 21.96 3.71 -5.29
N LEU A 268 20.71 3.61 -4.84
CA LEU A 268 20.17 2.41 -4.21
C LEU A 268 20.17 1.19 -5.14
N LEU A 269 19.92 1.40 -6.43
CA LEU A 269 19.97 0.34 -7.45
C LEU A 269 21.39 -0.25 -7.60
N GLN A 270 22.43 0.58 -7.45
CA GLN A 270 23.82 0.11 -7.52
C GLN A 270 24.20 -0.81 -6.36
N LEU A 271 23.55 -0.66 -5.20
CA LEU A 271 23.83 -1.52 -4.04
C LEU A 271 23.36 -2.97 -4.21
N GLY A 272 22.40 -3.22 -5.10
CA GLY A 272 21.89 -4.57 -5.37
C GLY A 272 21.22 -5.27 -4.18
N THR A 273 20.91 -4.54 -3.10
CA THR A 273 20.35 -5.11 -1.87
C THR A 273 18.87 -5.43 -2.04
N ALA A 274 18.45 -6.56 -1.48
CA ALA A 274 17.04 -6.99 -1.50
C ALA A 274 16.15 -6.18 -0.55
N SER A 275 16.74 -5.56 0.49
CA SER A 275 16.02 -4.77 1.49
C SER A 275 16.75 -3.45 1.72
N ILE A 276 16.00 -2.35 1.71
CA ILE A 276 16.52 -1.01 1.95
C ILE A 276 16.20 -0.61 3.38
N ARG A 277 17.22 -0.55 4.21
CA ARG A 277 17.08 -0.02 5.57
C ARG A 277 17.02 1.51 5.54
N PRO A 278 16.35 2.15 6.52
CA PRO A 278 16.28 3.61 6.61
C PRO A 278 17.63 4.31 6.60
N GLU A 279 18.66 3.69 7.20
CA GLU A 279 20.03 4.24 7.22
C GLU A 279 20.63 4.33 5.80
N LEU A 280 20.29 3.39 4.91
CA LEU A 280 20.71 3.46 3.51
C LEU A 280 20.04 4.59 2.76
N LEU A 281 18.81 4.96 3.13
CA LEU A 281 18.14 6.15 2.57
C LEU A 281 18.87 7.42 2.98
N VAL A 282 19.30 7.51 4.24
CA VAL A 282 20.11 8.63 4.72
C VAL A 282 21.43 8.71 3.94
N CYS A 283 22.14 7.60 3.81
CA CYS A 283 23.37 7.55 3.02
C CYS A 283 23.11 7.96 1.56
N SER A 284 22.04 7.44 0.93
CA SER A 284 21.71 7.80 -0.45
C SER A 284 21.40 9.29 -0.60
N PHE A 285 20.69 9.88 0.35
CA PHE A 285 20.38 11.29 0.36
C PHE A 285 21.64 12.16 0.42
N TYR A 286 22.49 11.95 1.43
CA TYR A 286 23.71 12.76 1.61
C TYR A 286 24.76 12.55 0.52
N LEU A 287 24.90 11.35 0.00
CA LEU A 287 25.88 11.06 -1.08
C LEU A 287 25.42 11.57 -2.45
N THR A 288 24.14 11.82 -2.63
CA THR A 288 23.59 12.26 -3.91
C THR A 288 23.19 13.73 -3.92
N ASP A 289 23.01 14.35 -2.77
CA ASP A 289 22.72 15.78 -2.64
C ASP A 289 24.01 16.57 -2.36
N ALA A 290 24.58 17.16 -3.41
CA ALA A 290 25.77 18.02 -3.30
C ALA A 290 25.57 19.25 -2.40
N LYS A 291 24.32 19.67 -2.15
CA LYS A 291 24.00 20.79 -1.24
C LYS A 291 23.95 20.34 0.22
N ALA A 292 23.74 19.06 0.48
CA ALA A 292 23.69 18.52 1.85
C ALA A 292 25.07 18.20 2.45
N LEU A 293 26.09 18.02 1.60
CA LEU A 293 27.48 17.75 2.01
C LEU A 293 28.06 18.82 2.96
N PRO A 294 27.86 20.13 2.78
CA PRO A 294 28.36 21.14 3.70
C PRO A 294 27.77 21.08 5.12
N ALA A 295 26.58 20.52 5.27
CA ALA A 295 25.93 20.40 6.58
C ALA A 295 26.55 19.28 7.44
N LEU A 296 27.19 18.28 6.83
CA LEU A 296 27.94 17.22 7.51
C LEU A 296 29.31 17.66 8.02
N GLU A 297 29.94 18.65 7.34
CA GLU A 297 31.26 19.19 7.74
C GLU A 297 31.15 20.22 8.87
N ALA A 298 29.97 20.72 9.15
CA ALA A 298 29.72 21.75 10.17
C ALA A 298 29.24 21.21 11.52
N GLY A 299 29.02 19.91 11.67
CA GLY A 299 28.60 19.22 12.90
C GLY A 299 29.62 18.24 13.41
#